data_4e4cb4e060258e2962e2585feea84d47
#
_entry.id   4e4cb4e060258e2962e2585feea84d47
#
_cell.length_a   1.000
_cell.length_b   1.000
_cell.length_c   1.000
_cell.angle_alpha   90.00
_cell.angle_beta   90.00
_cell.angle_gamma   90.00
#
_symmetry.space_group_name_H-M   'P 1'
#
loop_
_entity.id
_entity.type
_entity.pdbx_description
1 polymer ?
#
loop_
_entity_poly.entity_id
_entity_poly.type
_entity_poly.pdbx_seq_one_letter_code
_entity_poly.pdbx_strand_id
1 'polypeptide(L)'
;MNKKLQFVLWIIVAVVAVVLTAILGVNFVRSKTEETLHPVVTFDIENYGKVKAELYPEYAPNTVANIVALVKSGYYENKIIYGKDPICLYLGRNTAGEVVNPTVSLINPAVAADSEENYEYTIPGEFYVNGYLENTLRHEKGVLSLIRNDYTQSVSGLYNESYNSGNSQIGIMMGNNSSNLNGVYAAFGKITEGLDILEKVYNTLEIAEPEKNEDGTVQESPIEKFKSAPIIKSATVETNGVDFGIPLYQEAFDYESYMYNMIEQQYGTN
;
A
#
# COMPACT_ATOMS: atom_id res chain seq x y z
N MET A 1 16.45 -13.94 60.85
CA MET A 1 15.21 -13.26 60.47
C MET A 1 14.05 -13.83 61.24
N ASN A 2 13.24 -13.00 61.90
CA ASN A 2 12.12 -13.48 62.75
C ASN A 2 11.06 -14.18 61.90
N LYS A 3 10.56 -15.38 62.34
CA LYS A 3 9.56 -16.15 61.59
C LYS A 3 8.30 -15.35 61.22
N LYS A 4 7.89 -14.40 62.07
CA LYS A 4 6.78 -13.48 61.81
C LYS A 4 7.09 -12.54 60.62
N LEU A 5 8.33 -12.04 60.54
CA LEU A 5 8.75 -11.15 59.43
C LEU A 5 8.83 -11.92 58.12
N GLN A 6 9.31 -13.16 58.14
CA GLN A 6 9.31 -14.02 56.95
C GLN A 6 7.88 -14.31 56.45
N PHE A 7 6.94 -14.58 57.32
CA PHE A 7 5.56 -14.82 56.97
C PHE A 7 4.90 -13.61 56.32
N VAL A 8 5.13 -12.41 56.91
CA VAL A 8 4.63 -11.17 56.31
C VAL A 8 5.25 -10.91 54.93
N LEU A 9 6.54 -11.17 54.76
CA LEU A 9 7.22 -11.01 53.47
C LEU A 9 6.61 -11.94 52.39
N TRP A 10 6.33 -13.19 52.74
CA TRP A 10 5.68 -14.15 51.82
C TRP A 10 4.25 -13.74 51.42
N ILE A 11 3.48 -13.13 52.34
CA ILE A 11 2.16 -12.58 52.02
C ILE A 11 2.29 -11.43 51.02
N ILE A 12 3.23 -10.53 51.23
CA ILE A 12 3.47 -9.38 50.33
C ILE A 12 3.84 -9.91 48.93
N VAL A 13 4.76 -10.88 48.83
CA VAL A 13 5.16 -11.50 47.56
C VAL A 13 3.96 -12.15 46.86
N ALA A 14 3.13 -12.90 47.61
CA ALA A 14 1.94 -13.51 47.03
C ALA A 14 0.92 -12.46 46.51
N VAL A 15 0.69 -11.38 47.24
CA VAL A 15 -0.22 -10.31 46.80
C VAL A 15 0.33 -9.63 45.57
N VAL A 16 1.63 -9.31 45.52
CA VAL A 16 2.27 -8.68 44.32
C VAL A 16 2.18 -9.63 43.12
N ALA A 17 2.40 -10.93 43.30
CA ALA A 17 2.26 -11.93 42.23
C ALA A 17 0.83 -11.98 41.68
N VAL A 18 -0.19 -11.97 42.56
CA VAL A 18 -1.61 -11.95 42.13
C VAL A 18 -1.95 -10.67 41.40
N VAL A 19 -1.47 -9.51 41.86
CA VAL A 19 -1.70 -8.23 41.19
C VAL A 19 -1.02 -8.20 39.80
N LEU A 20 0.22 -8.68 39.71
CA LEU A 20 0.92 -8.78 38.42
C LEU A 20 0.23 -9.71 37.45
N THR A 21 -0.24 -10.90 37.90
CA THR A 21 -0.98 -11.84 37.05
C THR A 21 -2.34 -11.25 36.61
N ALA A 22 -3.02 -10.50 37.46
CA ALA A 22 -4.24 -9.81 37.11
C ALA A 22 -4.00 -8.71 36.06
N ILE A 23 -2.95 -7.88 36.23
CA ILE A 23 -2.58 -6.85 35.26
C ILE A 23 -2.19 -7.46 33.92
N LEU A 24 -1.37 -8.52 33.91
CA LEU A 24 -0.99 -9.24 32.69
C LEU A 24 -2.20 -9.90 32.04
N GLY A 25 -3.08 -10.49 32.82
CA GLY A 25 -4.33 -11.08 32.33
C GLY A 25 -5.28 -10.06 31.71
N VAL A 26 -5.47 -8.90 32.36
CA VAL A 26 -6.28 -7.81 31.81
C VAL A 26 -5.65 -7.25 30.52
N ASN A 27 -4.34 -7.04 30.47
CA ASN A 27 -3.66 -6.59 29.26
C ASN A 27 -3.73 -7.62 28.14
N PHE A 28 -3.59 -8.92 28.44
CA PHE A 28 -3.73 -9.99 27.47
C PHE A 28 -5.15 -10.12 26.92
N VAL A 29 -6.17 -9.98 27.77
CA VAL A 29 -7.58 -9.97 27.35
C VAL A 29 -7.87 -8.71 26.54
N ARG A 30 -7.35 -7.55 26.96
CA ARG A 30 -7.52 -6.29 26.26
C ARG A 30 -6.87 -6.30 24.87
N SER A 31 -5.66 -6.87 24.74
CA SER A 31 -4.99 -7.03 23.44
C SER A 31 -5.70 -8.03 22.50
N LYS A 32 -6.52 -8.97 23.05
CA LYS A 32 -7.34 -9.88 22.25
C LYS A 32 -8.75 -9.37 21.97
N THR A 33 -9.22 -8.35 22.69
CA THR A 33 -10.57 -7.78 22.55
C THR A 33 -10.59 -6.36 21.99
N GLU A 34 -9.44 -5.72 21.75
CA GLU A 34 -9.38 -4.61 20.82
C GLU A 34 -9.63 -5.20 19.43
N GLU A 35 -10.89 -5.22 19.01
CA GLU A 35 -11.23 -5.33 17.59
C GLU A 35 -10.39 -4.26 16.89
N THR A 36 -9.45 -4.70 16.07
CA THR A 36 -8.69 -3.78 15.22
C THR A 36 -9.73 -3.10 14.33
N LEU A 37 -10.05 -1.84 14.62
CA LEU A 37 -11.04 -1.11 13.84
C LEU A 37 -10.42 -0.83 12.46
N HIS A 38 -10.89 -1.57 11.49
CA HIS A 38 -10.42 -1.45 10.12
C HIS A 38 -10.96 -0.16 9.48
N PRO A 39 -10.13 0.66 8.86
CA PRO A 39 -10.61 1.78 8.06
C PRO A 39 -11.26 1.26 6.78
N VAL A 40 -12.36 1.91 6.39
CA VAL A 40 -13.09 1.58 5.17
C VAL A 40 -12.95 2.72 4.16
N VAL A 41 -12.31 2.43 3.04
CA VAL A 41 -12.22 3.36 1.91
C VAL A 41 -13.38 3.12 0.96
N THR A 42 -14.02 4.22 0.53
CA THR A 42 -15.06 4.20 -0.50
C THR A 42 -14.57 4.98 -1.72
N PHE A 43 -14.48 4.32 -2.86
CA PHE A 43 -14.23 4.93 -4.16
C PHE A 43 -15.56 5.09 -4.91
N ASP A 44 -15.90 6.32 -5.31
CA ASP A 44 -17.03 6.60 -6.19
C ASP A 44 -16.53 6.65 -7.63
N ILE A 45 -16.85 5.61 -8.40
CA ILE A 45 -16.38 5.44 -9.79
C ILE A 45 -17.45 6.00 -10.71
N GLU A 46 -17.07 7.00 -11.51
CA GLU A 46 -17.97 7.71 -12.41
C GLU A 46 -18.69 6.72 -13.36
N ASN A 47 -20.01 6.84 -13.43
CA ASN A 47 -20.91 6.00 -14.23
C ASN A 47 -21.00 4.50 -13.80
N TYR A 48 -20.29 4.09 -12.75
CA TYR A 48 -20.29 2.70 -12.29
C TYR A 48 -20.86 2.54 -10.88
N GLY A 49 -20.59 3.50 -9.98
CA GLY A 49 -21.06 3.47 -8.60
C GLY A 49 -19.94 3.35 -7.58
N LYS A 50 -20.32 2.99 -6.36
CA LYS A 50 -19.40 2.96 -5.22
C LYS A 50 -18.83 1.56 -4.98
N VAL A 51 -17.54 1.55 -4.68
CA VAL A 51 -16.78 0.36 -4.28
C VAL A 51 -16.21 0.62 -2.91
N LYS A 52 -16.38 -0.30 -1.97
CA LYS A 52 -15.80 -0.20 -0.64
C LYS A 52 -14.72 -1.25 -0.42
N ALA A 53 -13.65 -0.83 0.23
CA ALA A 53 -12.54 -1.67 0.63
C ALA A 53 -12.28 -1.49 2.13
N GLU A 54 -12.21 -2.58 2.85
CA GLU A 54 -11.72 -2.65 4.21
C GLU A 54 -10.21 -2.83 4.20
N LEU A 55 -9.48 -2.02 4.98
CA LEU A 55 -8.02 -2.08 5.04
C LEU A 55 -7.58 -2.74 6.34
N TYR A 56 -6.49 -3.49 6.30
CA TYR A 56 -6.04 -4.38 7.37
C TYR A 56 -4.67 -3.93 7.93
N PRO A 57 -4.66 -3.01 8.93
CA PRO A 57 -3.41 -2.50 9.50
C PRO A 57 -2.60 -3.57 10.23
N GLU A 58 -3.19 -4.68 10.65
CA GLU A 58 -2.49 -5.82 11.24
C GLU A 58 -1.55 -6.55 10.28
N TYR A 59 -1.79 -6.44 8.96
CA TYR A 59 -0.94 -7.02 7.92
C TYR A 59 0.03 -6.03 7.30
N ALA A 60 -0.36 -4.77 7.16
CA ALA A 60 0.44 -3.74 6.51
C ALA A 60 0.16 -2.35 7.11
N PRO A 61 0.57 -2.09 8.36
CA PRO A 61 0.23 -0.87 9.08
C PRO A 61 0.70 0.41 8.38
N ASN A 62 1.90 0.41 7.84
CA ASN A 62 2.47 1.56 7.15
C ASN A 62 1.78 1.84 5.81
N THR A 63 1.50 0.78 5.05
CA THR A 63 0.74 0.88 3.79
C THR A 63 -0.67 1.40 4.05
N VAL A 64 -1.36 0.90 5.09
CA VAL A 64 -2.69 1.38 5.46
C VAL A 64 -2.65 2.85 5.89
N ALA A 65 -1.70 3.26 6.74
CA ALA A 65 -1.53 4.65 7.14
C ALA A 65 -1.32 5.57 5.91
N ASN A 66 -0.48 5.15 4.97
CA ASN A 66 -0.23 5.87 3.72
C ASN A 66 -1.50 6.02 2.87
N ILE A 67 -2.22 4.93 2.62
CA ILE A 67 -3.46 4.97 1.82
C ILE A 67 -4.53 5.83 2.50
N VAL A 68 -4.69 5.72 3.82
CA VAL A 68 -5.62 6.57 4.60
C VAL A 68 -5.26 8.05 4.46
N ALA A 69 -3.98 8.40 4.56
CA ALA A 69 -3.51 9.79 4.40
C ALA A 69 -3.77 10.31 2.97
N LEU A 70 -3.44 9.53 1.95
CA LEU A 70 -3.68 9.88 0.55
C LEU A 70 -5.18 10.04 0.22
N VAL A 71 -6.04 9.19 0.78
CA VAL A 71 -7.49 9.36 0.61
C VAL A 71 -7.97 10.63 1.30
N LYS A 72 -7.51 10.92 2.53
CA LYS A 72 -7.87 12.14 3.27
C LYS A 72 -7.39 13.42 2.58
N SER A 73 -6.25 13.37 1.89
CA SER A 73 -5.72 14.53 1.13
C SER A 73 -6.43 14.77 -0.20
N GLY A 74 -7.35 13.89 -0.62
CA GLY A 74 -8.03 13.98 -1.92
C GLY A 74 -7.18 13.48 -3.10
N TYR A 75 -6.02 12.85 -2.85
CA TYR A 75 -5.10 12.39 -3.89
C TYR A 75 -5.76 11.52 -4.96
N TYR A 76 -6.73 10.67 -4.57
CA TYR A 76 -7.40 9.75 -5.51
C TYR A 76 -8.53 10.40 -6.33
N GLU A 77 -8.90 11.65 -6.07
CA GLU A 77 -9.87 12.37 -6.90
C GLU A 77 -9.30 12.60 -8.31
N ASN A 78 -10.12 12.32 -9.32
CA ASN A 78 -9.74 12.38 -10.73
C ASN A 78 -8.60 11.41 -11.13
N LYS A 79 -8.27 10.42 -10.31
CA LYS A 79 -7.45 9.29 -10.74
C LYS A 79 -8.30 8.29 -11.53
N ILE A 80 -7.66 7.44 -12.31
CA ILE A 80 -8.33 6.48 -13.18
C ILE A 80 -8.01 5.03 -12.80
N ILE A 81 -8.94 4.14 -13.15
CA ILE A 81 -8.67 2.72 -13.28
C ILE A 81 -8.10 2.51 -14.68
N TYR A 82 -6.76 2.44 -14.80
CA TYR A 82 -6.07 2.66 -16.08
C TYR A 82 -5.87 1.41 -16.92
N GLY A 83 -5.99 0.21 -16.33
CA GLY A 83 -5.72 -1.01 -17.07
C GLY A 83 -5.85 -2.26 -16.23
N LYS A 84 -5.54 -3.38 -16.87
CA LYS A 84 -5.58 -4.72 -16.28
C LYS A 84 -4.46 -5.61 -16.82
N ASP A 85 -4.22 -6.70 -16.12
CA ASP A 85 -3.53 -7.89 -16.59
C ASP A 85 -4.42 -9.14 -16.33
N PRO A 86 -3.99 -10.37 -16.59
CA PRO A 86 -4.81 -11.57 -16.37
C PRO A 86 -5.30 -11.79 -14.94
N ILE A 87 -4.71 -11.15 -13.93
CA ILE A 87 -5.03 -11.38 -12.51
C ILE A 87 -5.37 -10.10 -11.74
N CYS A 88 -5.12 -8.91 -12.29
CA CYS A 88 -5.18 -7.66 -11.54
C CYS A 88 -5.86 -6.54 -12.34
N LEU A 89 -6.55 -5.66 -11.64
CA LEU A 89 -7.07 -4.38 -12.12
C LEU A 89 -6.26 -3.27 -11.44
N TYR A 90 -5.83 -2.26 -12.18
CA TYR A 90 -4.89 -1.24 -11.71
C TYR A 90 -5.51 0.14 -11.64
N LEU A 91 -5.30 0.86 -10.54
CA LEU A 91 -5.76 2.24 -10.34
C LEU A 91 -4.66 3.15 -9.76
N GLY A 92 -4.83 4.47 -9.93
CA GLY A 92 -3.99 5.48 -9.30
C GLY A 92 -3.22 6.39 -10.25
N ARG A 93 -3.38 6.26 -11.59
CA ARG A 93 -2.82 7.20 -12.57
C ARG A 93 -3.73 8.42 -12.76
N ASN A 94 -3.18 9.50 -13.32
CA ASN A 94 -3.97 10.67 -13.71
C ASN A 94 -4.82 10.37 -14.98
N THR A 95 -5.67 11.29 -15.36
CA THR A 95 -6.56 11.13 -16.54
C THR A 95 -5.81 11.07 -17.87
N ALA A 96 -4.55 11.48 -17.93
CA ALA A 96 -3.67 11.30 -19.10
C ALA A 96 -3.03 9.89 -19.12
N GLY A 97 -3.25 9.07 -18.09
CA GLY A 97 -2.67 7.74 -17.97
C GLY A 97 -1.24 7.72 -17.41
N GLU A 98 -0.77 8.86 -16.90
CA GLU A 98 0.58 9.02 -16.36
C GLU A 98 0.62 8.68 -14.87
N VAL A 99 1.76 8.19 -14.41
CA VAL A 99 2.07 8.09 -12.99
C VAL A 99 2.37 9.48 -12.47
N VAL A 100 1.64 9.90 -11.43
CA VAL A 100 1.94 11.12 -10.68
C VAL A 100 2.23 10.68 -9.26
N ASN A 101 3.50 10.75 -8.89
CA ASN A 101 3.90 10.37 -7.54
C ASN A 101 3.35 11.38 -6.51
N PRO A 102 2.88 10.92 -5.36
CA PRO A 102 2.51 11.82 -4.29
C PRO A 102 3.75 12.43 -3.63
N THR A 103 3.58 13.65 -3.10
CA THR A 103 4.61 14.35 -2.33
C THR A 103 4.33 14.30 -0.83
N VAL A 104 5.36 14.57 -0.03
CA VAL A 104 5.32 14.44 1.43
C VAL A 104 4.19 15.26 2.06
N SER A 105 3.89 16.46 1.55
CA SER A 105 2.81 17.31 2.09
C SER A 105 1.42 16.68 2.06
N LEU A 106 1.19 15.68 1.20
CA LEU A 106 -0.09 14.96 1.13
C LEU A 106 -0.30 13.99 2.31
N ILE A 107 0.79 13.54 2.93
CA ILE A 107 0.75 12.56 4.02
C ILE A 107 1.25 13.13 5.35
N ASN A 108 1.99 14.22 5.32
CA ASN A 108 2.51 14.91 6.49
C ASN A 108 2.09 16.40 6.46
N PRO A 109 1.04 16.79 7.20
CA PRO A 109 0.52 18.16 7.19
C PRO A 109 1.48 19.18 7.81
N ALA A 110 2.57 18.77 8.45
CA ALA A 110 3.60 19.67 8.97
C ALA A 110 4.55 20.17 7.85
N VAL A 111 4.55 19.52 6.69
CA VAL A 111 5.38 19.90 5.54
C VAL A 111 4.57 20.77 4.58
N ALA A 112 5.04 21.99 4.35
CA ALA A 112 4.37 22.90 3.42
C ALA A 112 4.60 22.46 1.95
N ALA A 113 3.60 22.71 1.09
CA ALA A 113 3.63 22.27 -0.30
C ALA A 113 4.76 22.91 -1.14
N ASP A 114 5.25 24.08 -0.73
CA ASP A 114 6.35 24.83 -1.34
C ASP A 114 7.70 24.63 -0.62
N SER A 115 7.77 23.72 0.34
CA SER A 115 9.00 23.40 1.07
C SER A 115 9.92 22.47 0.28
N GLU A 116 11.22 22.60 0.48
CA GLU A 116 12.23 21.63 -0.02
C GLU A 116 12.03 20.22 0.58
N GLU A 117 11.36 20.12 1.73
CA GLU A 117 10.99 18.85 2.36
C GLU A 117 9.80 18.17 1.65
N ASN A 118 9.13 18.86 0.72
CA ASN A 118 7.98 18.33 -0.04
C ASN A 118 8.44 17.65 -1.33
N TYR A 119 9.22 16.60 -1.23
CA TYR A 119 9.67 15.77 -2.34
C TYR A 119 8.70 14.62 -2.64
N GLU A 120 8.87 13.97 -3.78
CA GLU A 120 8.21 12.70 -4.10
C GLU A 120 8.73 11.60 -3.19
N TYR A 121 7.82 10.84 -2.60
CA TYR A 121 8.20 9.82 -1.63
C TYR A 121 7.75 8.42 -2.03
N THR A 122 8.36 7.43 -1.39
CA THR A 122 7.95 6.03 -1.38
C THR A 122 7.91 5.52 0.05
N ILE A 123 7.30 4.37 0.26
CA ILE A 123 7.20 3.74 1.57
C ILE A 123 7.90 2.38 1.58
N PRO A 124 8.43 1.95 2.75
CA PRO A 124 8.95 0.60 2.92
C PRO A 124 7.91 -0.46 2.55
N GLY A 125 8.33 -1.46 1.76
CA GLY A 125 7.45 -2.55 1.36
C GLY A 125 7.23 -3.55 2.50
N GLU A 126 5.98 -3.75 2.88
CA GLU A 126 5.56 -4.64 3.98
C GLU A 126 5.24 -6.03 3.46
N PHE A 127 6.27 -6.81 3.09
CA PHE A 127 6.14 -8.18 2.59
C PHE A 127 7.39 -9.02 2.89
N TYR A 128 7.24 -10.35 2.83
CA TYR A 128 8.20 -11.34 3.33
C TYR A 128 9.62 -11.18 2.76
N VAL A 129 9.78 -11.04 1.44
CA VAL A 129 11.13 -10.94 0.83
C VAL A 129 11.84 -9.63 1.15
N ASN A 130 11.11 -8.61 1.63
CA ASN A 130 11.66 -7.36 2.16
C ASN A 130 11.91 -7.41 3.67
N GLY A 131 11.77 -8.58 4.29
CA GLY A 131 12.02 -8.80 5.72
C GLY A 131 10.83 -8.51 6.64
N TYR A 132 9.66 -8.18 6.09
CA TYR A 132 8.44 -7.97 6.87
C TYR A 132 7.61 -9.26 6.93
N LEU A 133 7.61 -9.92 8.09
CA LEU A 133 7.06 -11.28 8.26
C LEU A 133 5.58 -11.31 8.64
N GLU A 134 5.04 -10.20 9.13
CA GLU A 134 3.68 -10.10 9.67
C GLU A 134 2.62 -10.08 8.57
N ASN A 135 2.99 -9.70 7.34
CA ASN A 135 2.04 -9.69 6.23
C ASN A 135 1.81 -11.11 5.68
N THR A 136 0.79 -11.75 6.22
CA THR A 136 0.34 -13.08 5.80
C THR A 136 -0.95 -13.03 4.96
N LEU A 137 -1.44 -11.85 4.61
CA LEU A 137 -2.61 -11.67 3.76
C LEU A 137 -2.35 -12.22 2.36
N ARG A 138 -3.19 -13.14 1.91
CA ARG A 138 -3.04 -13.79 0.61
C ARG A 138 -3.68 -12.96 -0.49
N HIS A 139 -3.02 -12.91 -1.65
CA HIS A 139 -3.55 -12.25 -2.84
C HIS A 139 -4.66 -13.09 -3.50
N GLU A 140 -5.82 -13.09 -2.86
CA GLU A 140 -7.05 -13.70 -3.37
C GLU A 140 -7.93 -12.66 -4.05
N LYS A 141 -8.94 -13.10 -4.79
CA LYS A 141 -9.89 -12.21 -5.47
C LYS A 141 -10.49 -11.15 -4.53
N GLY A 142 -10.43 -9.90 -4.96
CA GLY A 142 -10.87 -8.72 -4.20
C GLY A 142 -9.82 -8.13 -3.26
N VAL A 143 -8.65 -8.76 -3.08
CA VAL A 143 -7.57 -8.22 -2.25
C VAL A 143 -6.89 -7.04 -2.94
N LEU A 144 -6.56 -6.01 -2.15
CA LEU A 144 -5.80 -4.85 -2.58
C LEU A 144 -4.32 -5.07 -2.29
N SER A 145 -3.48 -4.72 -3.26
CA SER A 145 -2.02 -4.79 -3.17
C SER A 145 -1.39 -3.45 -3.56
N LEU A 146 -0.37 -3.02 -2.84
CA LEU A 146 0.40 -1.84 -3.22
C LEU A 146 1.32 -2.20 -4.38
N ILE A 147 1.25 -1.43 -5.47
CA ILE A 147 2.10 -1.60 -6.64
C ILE A 147 3.45 -0.93 -6.38
N ARG A 148 4.49 -1.58 -6.84
CA ARG A 148 5.88 -1.11 -6.77
C ARG A 148 6.58 -1.28 -8.11
N ASN A 149 7.67 -0.57 -8.32
CA ASN A 149 8.53 -0.75 -9.47
C ASN A 149 9.42 -1.99 -9.30
N ASP A 150 9.82 -2.59 -10.40
CA ASP A 150 10.83 -3.65 -10.40
C ASP A 150 12.03 -3.23 -11.25
N TYR A 151 12.95 -2.51 -10.63
CA TYR A 151 14.19 -2.05 -11.28
C TYR A 151 15.17 -3.18 -11.54
N THR A 152 14.98 -4.34 -10.88
CA THR A 152 15.91 -5.49 -11.04
C THR A 152 15.84 -6.14 -12.41
N GLN A 153 14.75 -5.90 -13.16
CA GLN A 153 14.62 -6.36 -14.55
C GLN A 153 15.62 -5.66 -15.48
N SER A 154 15.98 -4.41 -15.18
CA SER A 154 16.92 -3.62 -15.98
C SER A 154 18.32 -3.58 -15.37
N VAL A 155 18.42 -3.54 -14.04
CA VAL A 155 19.69 -3.44 -13.32
C VAL A 155 19.71 -4.43 -12.15
N SER A 156 20.61 -5.41 -12.27
CA SER A 156 20.82 -6.38 -11.19
C SER A 156 21.31 -5.68 -9.93
N GLY A 157 20.71 -6.02 -8.78
CA GLY A 157 21.12 -5.52 -7.46
C GLY A 157 20.26 -4.42 -6.88
N LEU A 158 19.35 -3.78 -7.65
CA LEU A 158 18.43 -2.75 -7.16
C LEU A 158 17.20 -3.35 -6.41
N TYR A 159 17.44 -4.35 -5.55
CA TYR A 159 16.36 -4.99 -4.78
C TYR A 159 15.75 -4.07 -3.74
N ASN A 160 16.59 -3.34 -3.00
CA ASN A 160 16.12 -2.43 -1.96
C ASN A 160 15.27 -1.30 -2.56
N GLU A 161 15.74 -0.70 -3.65
CA GLU A 161 15.05 0.37 -4.37
C GLU A 161 13.73 -0.14 -4.96
N SER A 162 13.72 -1.37 -5.50
CA SER A 162 12.52 -2.00 -6.05
C SER A 162 11.51 -2.34 -4.96
N TYR A 163 11.96 -2.89 -3.83
CA TYR A 163 11.07 -3.34 -2.76
C TYR A 163 10.42 -2.17 -2.00
N ASN A 164 11.09 -1.02 -1.95
CA ASN A 164 10.65 0.17 -1.25
C ASN A 164 10.20 1.30 -2.20
N SER A 165 9.71 0.96 -3.40
CA SER A 165 9.28 1.93 -4.42
C SER A 165 7.76 2.14 -4.51
N GLY A 166 6.98 1.48 -3.66
CA GLY A 166 5.52 1.67 -3.64
C GLY A 166 5.12 2.97 -2.97
N ASN A 167 4.02 3.58 -3.45
CA ASN A 167 3.44 4.78 -2.81
C ASN A 167 1.91 4.86 -2.92
N SER A 168 1.34 4.92 -4.13
CA SER A 168 -0.08 5.28 -4.34
C SER A 168 -0.83 4.40 -5.31
N GLN A 169 -0.14 3.65 -6.18
CA GLN A 169 -0.83 2.79 -7.14
C GLN A 169 -1.32 1.51 -6.47
N ILE A 170 -2.56 1.17 -6.74
CA ILE A 170 -3.23 0.00 -6.15
C ILE A 170 -3.57 -1.01 -7.23
N GLY A 171 -3.21 -2.26 -6.99
CA GLY A 171 -3.69 -3.42 -7.73
C GLY A 171 -4.83 -4.09 -6.98
N ILE A 172 -5.92 -4.39 -7.66
CA ILE A 172 -7.06 -5.13 -7.12
C ILE A 172 -7.08 -6.51 -7.77
N MET A 173 -6.96 -7.55 -6.97
CA MET A 173 -6.95 -8.93 -7.46
C MET A 173 -8.30 -9.31 -8.06
N MET A 174 -8.32 -9.73 -9.33
CA MET A 174 -9.52 -10.16 -10.06
C MET A 174 -9.57 -11.67 -10.23
N GLY A 175 -8.48 -12.37 -10.02
CA GLY A 175 -8.34 -13.83 -10.07
C GLY A 175 -7.83 -14.43 -8.77
N ASN A 176 -7.95 -15.76 -8.66
CA ASN A 176 -7.48 -16.53 -7.50
C ASN A 176 -6.07 -17.13 -7.70
N ASN A 177 -5.41 -16.86 -8.81
CA ASN A 177 -4.14 -17.49 -9.22
C ASN A 177 -2.92 -16.59 -8.95
N SER A 178 -2.95 -15.83 -7.87
CA SER A 178 -1.95 -14.82 -7.53
C SER A 178 -0.97 -15.27 -6.44
N SER A 179 -0.79 -16.58 -6.26
CA SER A 179 0.10 -17.13 -5.24
C SER A 179 1.58 -16.69 -5.38
N ASN A 180 2.00 -16.34 -6.59
CA ASN A 180 3.32 -15.78 -6.88
C ASN A 180 3.52 -14.36 -6.36
N LEU A 181 2.44 -13.65 -6.00
CA LEU A 181 2.49 -12.31 -5.40
C LEU A 181 2.63 -12.36 -3.87
N ASN A 182 2.23 -13.49 -3.26
CA ASN A 182 2.32 -13.66 -1.81
C ASN A 182 3.78 -13.54 -1.33
N GLY A 183 4.01 -12.65 -0.37
CA GLY A 183 5.32 -12.39 0.19
C GLY A 183 6.27 -11.56 -0.69
N VAL A 184 5.84 -11.09 -1.88
CA VAL A 184 6.62 -10.21 -2.78
C VAL A 184 5.95 -8.86 -3.03
N TYR A 185 4.68 -8.71 -2.64
CA TYR A 185 3.92 -7.45 -2.65
C TYR A 185 3.17 -7.28 -1.33
N ALA A 186 2.92 -6.02 -0.95
CA ALA A 186 2.16 -5.68 0.25
C ALA A 186 0.65 -5.77 -0.03
N ALA A 187 0.01 -6.87 0.35
CA ALA A 187 -1.44 -6.96 0.44
C ALA A 187 -1.90 -6.21 1.69
N PHE A 188 -2.90 -5.32 1.59
CA PHE A 188 -3.24 -4.41 2.68
C PHE A 188 -4.74 -4.22 2.94
N GLY A 189 -5.60 -4.86 2.17
CA GLY A 189 -7.05 -4.74 2.34
C GLY A 189 -7.82 -5.61 1.37
N LYS A 190 -9.16 -5.54 1.43
CA LYS A 190 -10.05 -6.32 0.57
C LYS A 190 -11.31 -5.55 0.22
N ILE A 191 -11.81 -5.73 -1.00
CA ILE A 191 -13.11 -5.21 -1.44
C ILE A 191 -14.22 -5.94 -0.67
N THR A 192 -15.06 -5.17 0.00
CA THR A 192 -16.22 -5.64 0.77
C THR A 192 -17.55 -5.38 0.07
N GLU A 193 -17.63 -4.31 -0.74
CA GLU A 193 -18.81 -3.98 -1.54
C GLU A 193 -18.40 -3.51 -2.94
N GLY A 194 -19.19 -3.84 -3.96
CA GLY A 194 -18.97 -3.38 -5.34
C GLY A 194 -17.93 -4.17 -6.13
N LEU A 195 -17.60 -5.40 -5.72
CA LEU A 195 -16.69 -6.26 -6.49
C LEU A 195 -17.26 -6.56 -7.89
N ASP A 196 -18.57 -6.71 -8.01
CA ASP A 196 -19.29 -6.88 -9.28
C ASP A 196 -19.13 -5.69 -10.23
N ILE A 197 -19.03 -4.47 -9.68
CA ILE A 197 -18.72 -3.24 -10.44
C ILE A 197 -17.31 -3.37 -11.05
N LEU A 198 -16.33 -3.77 -10.26
CA LEU A 198 -14.96 -3.97 -10.72
C LEU A 198 -14.86 -5.10 -11.72
N GLU A 199 -15.61 -6.20 -11.54
CA GLU A 199 -15.70 -7.29 -12.50
C GLU A 199 -16.28 -6.83 -13.84
N LYS A 200 -17.28 -5.96 -13.80
CA LYS A 200 -17.84 -5.36 -15.01
C LYS A 200 -16.76 -4.51 -15.72
N VAL A 201 -16.06 -3.63 -15.00
CA VAL A 201 -14.94 -2.85 -15.56
C VAL A 201 -13.90 -3.78 -16.20
N TYR A 202 -13.46 -4.79 -15.46
CA TYR A 202 -12.43 -5.74 -15.88
C TYR A 202 -12.80 -6.52 -17.14
N ASN A 203 -14.07 -6.96 -17.27
CA ASN A 203 -14.51 -7.86 -18.33
C ASN A 203 -15.07 -7.15 -19.56
N THR A 204 -15.55 -5.91 -19.45
CA THR A 204 -16.32 -5.25 -20.52
C THR A 204 -15.65 -4.06 -21.15
N LEU A 205 -14.63 -3.47 -20.55
CA LEU A 205 -13.97 -2.31 -21.13
C LEU A 205 -13.05 -2.71 -22.29
N GLU A 206 -13.11 -1.91 -23.33
CA GLU A 206 -12.23 -2.06 -24.49
C GLU A 206 -10.78 -1.71 -24.11
N ILE A 207 -9.86 -2.52 -24.61
CA ILE A 207 -8.43 -2.29 -24.48
C ILE A 207 -7.97 -1.30 -25.55
N ALA A 208 -7.11 -0.37 -25.19
CA ALA A 208 -6.46 0.53 -26.13
C ALA A 208 -5.47 -0.24 -27.00
N GLU A 209 -5.25 0.26 -28.22
CA GLU A 209 -4.15 -0.23 -29.04
C GLU A 209 -2.83 -0.05 -28.32
N PRO A 210 -1.92 -1.04 -28.39
CA PRO A 210 -0.63 -0.92 -27.75
C PRO A 210 0.18 0.23 -28.36
N GLU A 211 0.94 0.91 -27.51
CA GLU A 211 1.83 1.97 -27.93
C GLU A 211 2.93 1.42 -28.85
N LYS A 212 3.39 2.25 -29.79
CA LYS A 212 4.47 1.92 -30.70
C LYS A 212 5.67 2.81 -30.43
N ASN A 213 6.84 2.22 -30.52
CA ASN A 213 8.10 2.95 -30.50
C ASN A 213 8.26 3.77 -31.80
N GLU A 214 9.22 4.66 -31.85
CA GLU A 214 9.53 5.48 -33.04
C GLU A 214 9.85 4.65 -34.30
N ASP A 215 10.40 3.46 -34.13
CA ASP A 215 10.69 2.49 -35.18
C ASP A 215 9.47 1.67 -35.64
N GLY A 216 8.30 1.90 -35.03
CA GLY A 216 7.04 1.20 -35.33
C GLY A 216 6.87 -0.13 -34.62
N THR A 217 7.82 -0.56 -33.80
CA THR A 217 7.67 -1.78 -32.99
C THR A 217 6.67 -1.55 -31.86
N VAL A 218 5.95 -2.60 -31.47
CA VAL A 218 4.99 -2.54 -30.37
C VAL A 218 5.75 -2.45 -29.05
N GLN A 219 5.38 -1.46 -28.22
CA GLN A 219 5.88 -1.39 -26.85
C GLN A 219 5.18 -2.48 -26.01
N GLU A 220 5.93 -3.51 -25.64
CA GLU A 220 5.40 -4.55 -24.75
C GLU A 220 5.12 -3.98 -23.35
N SER A 221 3.92 -4.22 -22.86
CA SER A 221 3.51 -3.88 -21.50
C SER A 221 2.70 -5.05 -20.93
N PRO A 222 3.01 -5.51 -19.72
CA PRO A 222 2.20 -6.53 -19.06
C PRO A 222 0.80 -6.03 -18.69
N ILE A 223 0.60 -4.70 -18.69
CA ILE A 223 -0.69 -4.07 -18.36
C ILE A 223 -1.35 -3.61 -19.64
N GLU A 224 -2.52 -4.16 -19.93
CA GLU A 224 -3.41 -3.73 -20.99
C GLU A 224 -4.14 -2.46 -20.53
N LYS A 225 -3.89 -1.33 -21.18
CA LYS A 225 -4.54 -0.05 -20.88
C LYS A 225 -5.97 -0.01 -21.41
N PHE A 226 -6.89 0.58 -20.67
CA PHE A 226 -8.25 0.80 -21.16
C PHE A 226 -8.30 1.99 -22.12
N LYS A 227 -9.06 1.83 -23.21
CA LYS A 227 -9.32 2.88 -24.19
C LYS A 227 -10.09 4.06 -23.60
N SER A 228 -10.99 3.77 -22.68
CA SER A 228 -11.77 4.75 -21.91
C SER A 228 -11.75 4.35 -20.43
N ALA A 229 -10.76 4.83 -19.72
CA ALA A 229 -10.52 4.47 -18.33
C ALA A 229 -11.56 5.11 -17.40
N PRO A 230 -12.20 4.35 -16.48
CA PRO A 230 -13.11 4.91 -15.50
C PRO A 230 -12.41 5.88 -14.54
N ILE A 231 -13.08 6.99 -14.23
CA ILE A 231 -12.55 8.02 -13.35
C ILE A 231 -13.06 7.78 -11.92
N ILE A 232 -12.18 7.89 -10.94
CA ILE A 232 -12.53 7.96 -9.52
C ILE A 232 -12.98 9.40 -9.25
N LYS A 233 -14.26 9.62 -9.14
CA LYS A 233 -14.86 10.93 -8.91
C LYS A 233 -14.55 11.45 -7.52
N SER A 234 -14.54 10.56 -6.53
CA SER A 234 -14.15 10.86 -5.15
C SER A 234 -13.67 9.60 -4.45
N ALA A 235 -12.83 9.78 -3.44
CA ALA A 235 -12.44 8.75 -2.49
C ALA A 235 -12.61 9.29 -1.08
N THR A 236 -13.24 8.51 -0.19
CA THR A 236 -13.42 8.87 1.22
C THR A 236 -12.99 7.71 2.11
N VAL A 237 -12.59 8.01 3.34
CA VAL A 237 -12.22 6.98 4.31
C VAL A 237 -12.96 7.19 5.64
N GLU A 238 -13.52 6.13 6.15
CA GLU A 238 -14.10 6.03 7.49
C GLU A 238 -13.10 5.30 8.38
N THR A 239 -12.56 5.99 9.40
CA THR A 239 -11.50 5.47 10.27
C THR A 239 -12.02 5.05 11.65
N ASN A 240 -13.33 5.15 11.90
CA ASN A 240 -13.97 4.86 13.20
C ASN A 240 -13.30 5.59 14.38
N GLY A 241 -12.74 6.78 14.11
CA GLY A 241 -12.05 7.60 15.12
C GLY A 241 -10.60 7.19 15.39
N VAL A 242 -10.06 6.20 14.69
CA VAL A 242 -8.66 5.80 14.81
C VAL A 242 -7.77 6.77 14.03
N ASP A 243 -6.69 7.21 14.66
CA ASP A 243 -5.61 7.95 14.01
C ASP A 243 -4.52 6.96 13.58
N PHE A 244 -4.28 6.86 12.28
CA PHE A 244 -3.25 6.00 11.72
C PHE A 244 -1.86 6.66 11.65
N GLY A 245 -1.77 7.94 12.06
CA GLY A 245 -0.52 8.70 12.09
C GLY A 245 0.04 9.04 10.71
N ILE A 246 1.29 9.47 10.72
CA ILE A 246 2.07 9.75 9.51
C ILE A 246 2.81 8.45 9.15
N PRO A 247 2.68 7.94 7.90
CA PRO A 247 3.42 6.74 7.49
C PRO A 247 4.93 6.98 7.52
N LEU A 248 5.71 5.93 7.68
CA LEU A 248 7.14 5.96 7.41
C LEU A 248 7.34 6.12 5.90
N TYR A 249 8.20 7.05 5.51
CA TYR A 249 8.48 7.33 4.11
C TYR A 249 9.97 7.63 3.89
N GLN A 250 10.38 7.54 2.65
CA GLN A 250 11.72 7.90 2.18
C GLN A 250 11.59 8.63 0.85
N GLU A 251 12.62 9.38 0.46
CA GLU A 251 12.68 10.00 -0.87
C GLU A 251 12.59 8.94 -1.97
N ALA A 252 11.85 9.24 -3.01
CA ALA A 252 11.70 8.34 -4.15
C ALA A 252 13.05 8.14 -4.86
N PHE A 253 13.36 6.90 -5.22
CA PHE A 253 14.57 6.59 -5.96
C PHE A 253 14.51 7.16 -7.38
N ASP A 254 15.44 8.07 -7.69
CA ASP A 254 15.58 8.65 -9.02
C ASP A 254 16.32 7.65 -9.95
N TYR A 255 15.52 6.78 -10.57
CA TYR A 255 16.03 5.77 -11.49
C TYR A 255 16.62 6.38 -12.78
N GLU A 256 16.08 7.49 -13.26
CA GLU A 256 16.55 8.14 -14.49
C GLU A 256 17.94 8.72 -14.28
N SER A 257 18.14 9.48 -13.21
CA SER A 257 19.46 10.00 -12.84
C SER A 257 20.46 8.89 -12.55
N TYR A 258 20.03 7.82 -11.90
CA TYR A 258 20.87 6.66 -11.66
C TYR A 258 21.35 6.02 -12.98
N MET A 259 20.44 5.80 -13.94
CA MET A 259 20.78 5.24 -15.24
C MET A 259 21.69 6.17 -16.06
N TYR A 260 21.41 7.46 -16.03
CA TYR A 260 22.25 8.47 -16.68
C TYR A 260 23.69 8.41 -16.16
N ASN A 261 23.87 8.42 -14.85
CA ASN A 261 25.18 8.34 -14.20
C ASN A 261 25.92 7.03 -14.51
N MET A 262 25.20 5.91 -14.57
CA MET A 262 25.79 4.62 -14.97
C MET A 262 26.33 4.66 -16.41
N ILE A 263 25.55 5.21 -17.34
CA ILE A 263 25.94 5.34 -18.75
C ILE A 263 27.15 6.28 -18.88
N GLU A 264 27.12 7.40 -18.17
CA GLU A 264 28.24 8.37 -18.19
C GLU A 264 29.53 7.76 -17.65
N GLN A 265 29.46 6.98 -16.56
CA GLN A 265 30.61 6.26 -16.02
C GLN A 265 31.13 5.18 -16.98
N GLN A 266 30.28 4.52 -17.73
CA GLN A 266 30.67 3.45 -18.66
C GLN A 266 31.20 3.99 -19.99
N TYR A 267 30.67 5.09 -20.49
CA TYR A 267 30.95 5.61 -21.84
C TYR A 267 31.49 7.05 -21.87
N GLY A 268 31.45 7.79 -20.76
CA GLY A 268 31.79 9.20 -20.64
C GLY A 268 33.28 9.50 -20.44
N THR A 269 34.17 8.60 -20.79
CA THR A 269 35.64 8.87 -20.78
C THR A 269 36.12 9.23 -22.17
N ASN A 270 36.09 10.53 -22.50
CA ASN A 270 37.17 11.14 -23.29
C ASN A 270 37.12 12.66 -23.14
#